data_1f6976b5fbfb220b9d3bf192c7e293f7
#
_entry.id   1f6976b5fbfb220b9d3bf192c7e293f7
#
_cell.length_a   1.000
_cell.length_b   1.000
_cell.length_c   1.000
_cell.angle_alpha   90.00
_cell.angle_beta   90.00
_cell.angle_gamma   90.00
#
_symmetry.space_group_name_H-M   'P 1'
#
loop_
_entity.id
_entity.type
_entity.pdbx_description
1 polymer ?
#
loop_
_entity_poly.entity_id
_entity_poly.type
_entity_poly.pdbx_seq_one_letter_code
_entity_poly.pdbx_strand_id
1 'polypeptide(L)'
;AALVTATMWTLFGLPDGAVIRTITVLVIACPHALGLAIPLVVSIATERAARGGVLVKDRLALESMRQVDAVLFDKTGTLTRGEPTVTGVEPTGDLDANQVLALAASAEADSEHPLARAIVAAAKDRGLALQQATGFSSSPAVGVTATVAGHEIRVGGPRLLEETGQHETESAEAWRGEGAIILHVLRDGQVIGGLKLADEVRPESRDAVDALHELGVEVVMITGDAEAVANEVGQELGIDRVFA
;
A
#
# COMPACT_ATOMS: atom_id res chain seq x y z
N ALA A 1 -50.31 -21.31 -8.99
CA ALA A 1 -50.47 -22.69 -9.57
C ALA A 1 -51.05 -23.66 -8.53
N ALA A 2 -50.40 -23.94 -7.39
CA ALA A 2 -50.82 -24.95 -6.40
C ALA A 2 -52.26 -24.72 -5.87
N LEU A 3 -52.62 -23.51 -5.48
CA LEU A 3 -53.98 -23.13 -5.03
C LEU A 3 -55.01 -23.40 -6.14
N VAL A 4 -54.74 -23.03 -7.37
CA VAL A 4 -55.61 -23.28 -8.52
C VAL A 4 -55.80 -24.77 -8.75
N THR A 5 -54.72 -25.55 -8.68
CA THR A 5 -54.81 -27.02 -8.80
C THR A 5 -55.65 -27.65 -7.72
N ALA A 6 -55.46 -27.25 -6.43
CA ALA A 6 -56.25 -27.74 -5.30
C ALA A 6 -57.72 -27.42 -5.48
N THR A 7 -58.03 -26.15 -5.81
CA THR A 7 -59.45 -25.72 -5.98
C THR A 7 -60.14 -26.42 -7.13
N MET A 8 -59.51 -26.55 -8.31
CA MET A 8 -60.12 -27.20 -9.46
C MET A 8 -60.40 -28.67 -9.20
N TRP A 9 -59.42 -29.43 -8.66
CA TRP A 9 -59.61 -30.86 -8.40
C TRP A 9 -60.62 -31.15 -7.32
N THR A 10 -60.74 -30.23 -6.32
CA THR A 10 -61.80 -30.36 -5.29
C THR A 10 -63.17 -30.08 -5.88
N LEU A 11 -63.30 -29.08 -6.75
CA LEU A 11 -64.54 -28.79 -7.47
C LEU A 11 -64.99 -29.93 -8.41
N PHE A 12 -64.04 -30.66 -8.99
CA PHE A 12 -64.36 -31.86 -9.79
C PHE A 12 -64.73 -33.06 -8.94
N GLY A 13 -64.86 -32.99 -7.64
CA GLY A 13 -65.27 -34.06 -6.73
C GLY A 13 -64.21 -35.12 -6.51
N LEU A 14 -62.93 -34.81 -6.75
CA LEU A 14 -61.80 -35.75 -6.55
C LEU A 14 -60.80 -35.23 -5.52
N PRO A 15 -61.17 -35.15 -4.24
CA PRO A 15 -60.35 -34.50 -3.18
C PRO A 15 -59.02 -35.21 -2.97
N ASP A 16 -58.97 -36.57 -3.06
CA ASP A 16 -57.71 -37.30 -2.92
C ASP A 16 -56.74 -37.00 -4.10
N GLY A 17 -57.26 -36.85 -5.30
CA GLY A 17 -56.50 -36.41 -6.46
C GLY A 17 -56.04 -34.95 -6.34
N ALA A 18 -56.80 -34.09 -5.68
CA ALA A 18 -56.43 -32.72 -5.44
C ALA A 18 -55.16 -32.61 -4.58
N VAL A 19 -55.08 -33.37 -3.48
CA VAL A 19 -53.89 -33.41 -2.59
C VAL A 19 -52.65 -33.85 -3.33
N ILE A 20 -52.71 -35.01 -3.98
CA ILE A 20 -51.52 -35.54 -4.67
C ILE A 20 -51.02 -34.60 -5.77
N ARG A 21 -51.92 -34.03 -6.59
CA ARG A 21 -51.55 -33.16 -7.68
C ARG A 21 -51.08 -31.78 -7.21
N THR A 22 -51.63 -31.26 -6.10
CA THR A 22 -51.16 -30.05 -5.48
C THR A 22 -49.75 -30.20 -4.93
N ILE A 23 -49.44 -31.32 -4.28
CA ILE A 23 -48.09 -31.64 -3.80
C ILE A 23 -47.13 -31.79 -4.99
N THR A 24 -47.55 -32.49 -6.06
CA THR A 24 -46.73 -32.62 -7.26
C THR A 24 -46.39 -31.28 -7.88
N VAL A 25 -47.36 -30.36 -8.01
CA VAL A 25 -47.13 -29.00 -8.52
C VAL A 25 -46.18 -28.21 -7.62
N LEU A 26 -46.31 -28.34 -6.32
CA LEU A 26 -45.41 -27.67 -5.37
C LEU A 26 -43.97 -28.19 -5.49
N VAL A 27 -43.80 -29.51 -5.60
CA VAL A 27 -42.49 -30.16 -5.75
C VAL A 27 -41.84 -29.76 -7.10
N ILE A 28 -42.59 -29.79 -8.20
CA ILE A 28 -42.07 -29.41 -9.54
C ILE A 28 -41.78 -27.90 -9.62
N ALA A 29 -42.63 -27.09 -8.99
CA ALA A 29 -42.41 -25.63 -8.97
C ALA A 29 -41.26 -25.20 -8.06
N CYS A 30 -40.76 -26.07 -7.20
CA CYS A 30 -39.61 -25.77 -6.36
C CYS A 30 -38.33 -25.66 -7.23
N PRO A 31 -37.60 -24.57 -7.20
CA PRO A 31 -36.40 -24.39 -8.03
C PRO A 31 -35.20 -25.15 -7.45
N HIS A 32 -35.29 -26.48 -7.38
CA HIS A 32 -34.22 -27.32 -6.83
C HIS A 32 -32.86 -27.08 -7.47
N ALA A 33 -32.84 -26.88 -8.79
CA ALA A 33 -31.62 -26.59 -9.52
C ALA A 33 -30.94 -25.29 -9.01
N LEU A 34 -31.74 -24.26 -8.75
CA LEU A 34 -31.23 -22.97 -8.23
C LEU A 34 -30.76 -23.13 -6.78
N GLY A 35 -31.49 -23.90 -5.97
CA GLY A 35 -31.15 -24.15 -4.56
C GLY A 35 -29.83 -24.92 -4.38
N LEU A 36 -29.41 -25.72 -5.38
CA LEU A 36 -28.11 -26.39 -5.38
C LEU A 36 -27.02 -25.56 -6.06
N ALA A 37 -27.37 -24.80 -7.10
CA ALA A 37 -26.40 -24.02 -7.87
C ALA A 37 -25.80 -22.88 -7.07
N ILE A 38 -26.60 -22.16 -6.26
CA ILE A 38 -26.12 -21.02 -5.49
C ILE A 38 -25.01 -21.41 -4.49
N PRO A 39 -25.19 -22.42 -3.60
CA PRO A 39 -24.12 -22.86 -2.70
C PRO A 39 -22.87 -23.33 -3.43
N LEU A 40 -23.01 -24.00 -4.56
CA LEU A 40 -21.89 -24.47 -5.36
C LEU A 40 -21.09 -23.30 -5.96
N VAL A 41 -21.76 -22.33 -6.56
CA VAL A 41 -21.11 -21.14 -7.12
C VAL A 41 -20.37 -20.34 -6.03
N VAL A 42 -21.00 -20.17 -4.86
CA VAL A 42 -20.36 -19.49 -3.72
C VAL A 42 -19.13 -20.26 -3.24
N SER A 43 -19.19 -21.60 -3.15
CA SER A 43 -18.04 -22.42 -2.78
C SER A 43 -16.88 -22.28 -3.78
N ILE A 44 -17.17 -22.34 -5.07
CA ILE A 44 -16.14 -22.16 -6.13
C ILE A 44 -15.55 -20.75 -6.08
N ALA A 45 -16.39 -19.73 -5.92
CA ALA A 45 -15.92 -18.35 -5.83
C ALA A 45 -15.03 -18.11 -4.60
N THR A 46 -15.43 -18.65 -3.43
CA THR A 46 -14.63 -18.58 -2.19
C THR A 46 -13.30 -19.32 -2.34
N GLU A 47 -13.30 -20.51 -2.98
CA GLU A 47 -12.07 -21.26 -3.24
C GLU A 47 -11.12 -20.49 -4.16
N ARG A 48 -11.65 -19.88 -5.24
CA ARG A 48 -10.82 -19.04 -6.14
C ARG A 48 -10.25 -17.82 -5.42
N ALA A 49 -11.07 -17.15 -4.61
CA ALA A 49 -10.61 -16.02 -3.79
C ALA A 49 -9.48 -16.44 -2.85
N ALA A 50 -9.65 -17.59 -2.14
CA ALA A 50 -8.63 -18.11 -1.22
C ALA A 50 -7.32 -18.48 -1.95
N ARG A 51 -7.41 -19.07 -3.16
CA ARG A 51 -6.22 -19.34 -3.99
C ARG A 51 -5.49 -18.05 -4.43
N GLY A 52 -6.23 -16.95 -4.60
CA GLY A 52 -5.68 -15.61 -4.84
C GLY A 52 -5.23 -14.86 -3.58
N GLY A 53 -5.21 -15.52 -2.40
CA GLY A 53 -4.82 -14.90 -1.13
C GLY A 53 -5.93 -14.06 -0.46
N VAL A 54 -7.16 -14.08 -0.98
CA VAL A 54 -8.30 -13.32 -0.44
C VAL A 54 -9.16 -14.21 0.45
N LEU A 55 -9.26 -13.87 1.75
CA LEU A 55 -10.12 -14.57 2.69
C LEU A 55 -11.51 -13.92 2.78
N VAL A 56 -12.53 -14.58 2.25
CA VAL A 56 -13.91 -14.12 2.29
C VAL A 56 -14.54 -14.50 3.63
N LYS A 57 -14.83 -13.49 4.47
CA LYS A 57 -15.49 -13.68 5.77
C LYS A 57 -17.01 -13.72 5.66
N ASP A 58 -17.58 -12.97 4.72
CA ASP A 58 -19.02 -12.83 4.54
C ASP A 58 -19.41 -13.10 3.09
N ARG A 59 -20.38 -14.01 2.92
CA ARG A 59 -20.90 -14.37 1.59
C ARG A 59 -21.72 -13.25 0.96
N LEU A 60 -22.43 -12.46 1.76
CA LEU A 60 -23.20 -11.32 1.27
C LEU A 60 -22.29 -10.23 0.73
N ALA A 61 -21.13 -10.02 1.37
CA ALA A 61 -20.11 -9.10 0.87
C ALA A 61 -19.63 -9.52 -0.53
N LEU A 62 -19.40 -10.83 -0.75
CA LEU A 62 -19.00 -11.32 -2.07
C LEU A 62 -20.07 -11.05 -3.14
N GLU A 63 -21.35 -11.15 -2.81
CA GLU A 63 -22.45 -10.87 -3.72
C GLU A 63 -22.57 -9.36 -4.01
N SER A 64 -22.40 -8.51 -2.99
CA SER A 64 -22.48 -7.04 -3.13
C SER A 64 -21.31 -6.42 -3.88
N MET A 65 -20.15 -7.11 -3.95
CA MET A 65 -19.00 -6.65 -4.76
C MET A 65 -19.35 -6.40 -6.23
N ARG A 66 -20.37 -7.04 -6.76
CA ARG A 66 -20.87 -6.80 -8.12
C ARG A 66 -21.47 -5.41 -8.34
N GLN A 67 -21.79 -4.70 -7.26
CA GLN A 67 -22.46 -3.40 -7.28
C GLN A 67 -21.54 -2.28 -6.79
N VAL A 68 -20.23 -2.56 -6.72
CA VAL A 68 -19.24 -1.55 -6.34
C VAL A 68 -19.00 -0.62 -7.51
N ASP A 69 -19.28 0.65 -7.31
CA ASP A 69 -19.09 1.71 -8.31
C ASP A 69 -17.78 2.47 -8.07
N ALA A 70 -17.24 2.43 -6.84
CA ALA A 70 -15.98 3.07 -6.48
C ALA A 70 -15.18 2.24 -5.48
N VAL A 71 -13.86 2.27 -5.61
CA VAL A 71 -12.91 1.66 -4.66
C VAL A 71 -12.02 2.75 -4.07
N LEU A 72 -11.95 2.78 -2.73
CA LEU A 72 -11.09 3.70 -2.00
C LEU A 72 -9.84 2.98 -1.54
N PHE A 73 -8.68 3.45 -1.98
CA PHE A 73 -7.38 2.95 -1.55
C PHE A 73 -6.74 3.89 -0.54
N ASP A 74 -6.17 3.32 0.53
CA ASP A 74 -5.13 3.99 1.30
C ASP A 74 -3.83 3.98 0.50
N LYS A 75 -3.08 5.10 0.50
CA LYS A 75 -1.80 5.18 -0.20
C LYS A 75 -0.76 4.27 0.46
N THR A 76 -0.50 4.52 1.76
CA THR A 76 0.66 3.96 2.46
C THR A 76 0.47 2.51 2.83
N GLY A 77 1.37 1.63 2.35
CA GLY A 77 1.30 0.19 2.61
C GLY A 77 0.27 -0.57 1.77
N THR A 78 -0.56 0.13 0.97
CA THR A 78 -1.52 -0.46 0.04
C THR A 78 -1.09 -0.22 -1.40
N LEU A 79 -1.16 0.99 -1.90
CA LEU A 79 -0.66 1.35 -3.24
C LEU A 79 0.86 1.47 -3.28
N THR A 80 1.46 1.76 -2.15
CA THR A 80 2.90 1.80 -1.94
C THR A 80 3.34 0.64 -1.04
N ARG A 81 4.65 0.42 -0.93
CA ARG A 81 5.21 -0.66 -0.10
C ARG A 81 5.06 -0.41 1.39
N GLY A 82 4.84 0.85 1.81
CA GLY A 82 4.82 1.27 3.21
C GLY A 82 6.20 1.25 3.88
N GLU A 83 7.24 1.09 3.07
CA GLU A 83 8.63 1.10 3.51
C GLU A 83 9.38 2.17 2.70
N PRO A 84 9.95 3.20 3.36
CA PRO A 84 10.72 4.21 2.66
C PRO A 84 11.96 3.58 2.02
N THR A 85 12.30 4.02 0.82
CA THR A 85 13.53 3.66 0.11
C THR A 85 14.34 4.90 -0.23
N VAL A 86 15.67 4.78 -0.38
CA VAL A 86 16.52 5.87 -0.82
C VAL A 86 16.41 6.01 -2.33
N THR A 87 15.69 7.03 -2.79
CA THR A 87 15.44 7.29 -4.21
C THR A 87 16.42 8.29 -4.82
N GLY A 88 17.15 9.05 -3.99
CA GLY A 88 18.16 10.00 -4.44
C GLY A 88 19.24 10.25 -3.38
N VAL A 89 20.45 10.56 -3.87
CA VAL A 89 21.58 10.98 -3.04
C VAL A 89 22.24 12.16 -3.74
N GLU A 90 22.29 13.30 -3.10
CA GLU A 90 22.97 14.50 -3.56
C GLU A 90 24.23 14.71 -2.73
N PRO A 91 25.43 14.51 -3.30
CA PRO A 91 26.66 14.82 -2.61
C PRO A 91 26.95 16.32 -2.64
N THR A 92 27.63 16.81 -1.59
CA THR A 92 28.13 18.18 -1.52
C THR A 92 29.63 18.14 -1.24
N GLY A 93 30.41 18.98 -1.94
CA GLY A 93 31.86 19.01 -1.81
C GLY A 93 32.57 17.94 -2.62
N ASP A 94 33.60 17.30 -2.05
CA ASP A 94 34.51 16.40 -2.76
C ASP A 94 34.11 14.93 -2.76
N LEU A 95 33.00 14.57 -2.08
CA LEU A 95 32.51 13.20 -1.99
C LEU A 95 31.53 12.89 -3.14
N ASP A 96 31.52 11.63 -3.57
CA ASP A 96 30.50 11.14 -4.50
C ASP A 96 29.25 10.59 -3.75
N ALA A 97 28.16 10.36 -4.48
CA ALA A 97 26.91 9.89 -3.92
C ALA A 97 27.03 8.54 -3.17
N ASN A 98 27.90 7.66 -3.63
CA ASN A 98 28.12 6.36 -2.99
C ASN A 98 28.92 6.50 -1.69
N GLN A 99 29.86 7.44 -1.64
CA GLN A 99 30.61 7.73 -0.43
C GLN A 99 29.71 8.36 0.65
N VAL A 100 28.84 9.31 0.28
CA VAL A 100 27.86 9.90 1.19
C VAL A 100 26.91 8.82 1.72
N LEU A 101 26.36 7.99 0.85
CA LEU A 101 25.46 6.91 1.25
C LEU A 101 26.16 5.88 2.15
N ALA A 102 27.43 5.51 1.87
CA ALA A 102 28.18 4.58 2.69
C ALA A 102 28.46 5.11 4.10
N LEU A 103 28.79 6.40 4.23
CA LEU A 103 28.99 7.05 5.53
C LEU A 103 27.68 7.13 6.32
N ALA A 104 26.57 7.53 5.67
CA ALA A 104 25.26 7.57 6.29
C ALA A 104 24.81 6.17 6.76
N ALA A 105 24.95 5.15 5.91
CA ALA A 105 24.57 3.78 6.22
C ALA A 105 25.46 3.20 7.35
N SER A 106 26.73 3.57 7.40
CA SER A 106 27.61 3.15 8.50
C SER A 106 27.21 3.77 9.83
N ALA A 107 26.81 5.06 9.84
CA ALA A 107 26.33 5.74 11.03
C ALA A 107 24.97 5.22 11.52
N GLU A 108 24.10 4.78 10.59
CA GLU A 108 22.75 4.28 10.87
C GLU A 108 22.71 2.75 11.14
N ALA A 109 23.85 2.05 11.04
CA ALA A 109 23.89 0.59 11.11
C ALA A 109 23.31 0.00 12.41
N ASP A 110 23.42 0.73 13.52
CA ASP A 110 22.90 0.33 14.83
C ASP A 110 21.52 0.90 15.15
N SER A 111 20.91 1.64 14.21
CA SER A 111 19.59 2.25 14.36
C SER A 111 18.47 1.29 13.94
N GLU A 112 17.43 1.19 14.77
CA GLU A 112 16.23 0.38 14.48
C GLU A 112 15.15 1.19 13.69
N HIS A 113 15.40 2.46 13.40
CA HIS A 113 14.44 3.32 12.72
C HIS A 113 14.17 2.85 11.29
N PRO A 114 12.93 2.91 10.76
CA PRO A 114 12.62 2.52 9.38
C PRO A 114 13.48 3.22 8.32
N LEU A 115 13.75 4.53 8.49
CA LEU A 115 14.61 5.29 7.59
C LEU A 115 16.08 4.79 7.61
N ALA A 116 16.58 4.42 8.77
CA ALA A 116 17.91 3.84 8.91
C ALA A 116 18.03 2.52 8.15
N ARG A 117 17.04 1.63 8.31
CA ARG A 117 16.98 0.37 7.56
C ARG A 117 16.99 0.60 6.05
N ALA A 118 16.25 1.60 5.57
CA ALA A 118 16.22 1.99 4.17
C ALA A 118 17.60 2.45 3.67
N ILE A 119 18.30 3.28 4.43
CA ILE A 119 19.65 3.77 4.10
C ILE A 119 20.65 2.62 4.05
N VAL A 120 20.63 1.74 5.05
CA VAL A 120 21.51 0.56 5.12
C VAL A 120 21.22 -0.43 3.98
N ALA A 121 19.93 -0.66 3.67
CA ALA A 121 19.53 -1.50 2.55
C ALA A 121 20.04 -0.94 1.22
N ALA A 122 19.80 0.35 0.95
CA ALA A 122 20.27 1.01 -0.28
C ALA A 122 21.79 0.95 -0.47
N ALA A 123 22.55 1.08 0.61
CA ALA A 123 24.02 0.93 0.56
C ALA A 123 24.42 -0.51 0.23
N LYS A 124 23.78 -1.51 0.82
CA LYS A 124 24.01 -2.93 0.56
C LYS A 124 23.67 -3.32 -0.88
N ASP A 125 22.52 -2.85 -1.38
CA ASP A 125 22.05 -3.12 -2.75
C ASP A 125 23.01 -2.56 -3.81
N ARG A 126 23.69 -1.44 -3.50
CA ARG A 126 24.76 -0.87 -4.31
C ARG A 126 26.12 -1.56 -4.10
N GLY A 127 26.20 -2.58 -3.24
CA GLY A 127 27.45 -3.29 -2.94
C GLY A 127 28.48 -2.45 -2.17
N LEU A 128 28.03 -1.41 -1.44
CA LEU A 128 28.92 -0.53 -0.70
C LEU A 128 29.37 -1.19 0.60
N ALA A 129 30.68 -1.08 0.89
CA ALA A 129 31.23 -1.58 2.14
C ALA A 129 30.89 -0.61 3.29
N LEU A 130 30.17 -1.11 4.31
CA LEU A 130 29.91 -0.36 5.53
C LEU A 130 31.11 -0.44 6.47
N GLN A 131 31.46 0.70 7.04
CA GLN A 131 32.53 0.79 8.03
C GLN A 131 31.95 0.61 9.44
N GLN A 132 32.77 0.11 10.35
CA GLN A 132 32.33 -0.02 11.74
C GLN A 132 32.17 1.36 12.37
N ALA A 133 30.97 1.65 12.85
CA ALA A 133 30.69 2.84 13.63
C ALA A 133 30.96 2.60 15.11
N THR A 134 31.31 3.66 15.83
CA THR A 134 31.46 3.67 17.30
C THR A 134 30.77 4.90 17.88
N GLY A 135 30.42 4.88 19.16
CA GLY A 135 29.82 6.02 19.83
C GLY A 135 28.43 6.38 19.30
N PHE A 136 27.66 5.39 18.82
CA PHE A 136 26.31 5.60 18.33
C PHE A 136 25.42 6.27 19.38
N SER A 137 24.72 7.33 18.98
CA SER A 137 23.67 7.94 19.79
C SER A 137 22.54 8.43 18.89
N SER A 138 21.31 8.32 19.40
CA SER A 138 20.10 8.77 18.71
C SER A 138 19.42 9.87 19.52
N SER A 139 19.08 10.96 18.87
CA SER A 139 18.33 12.08 19.47
C SER A 139 16.98 12.20 18.80
N PRO A 140 15.85 12.09 19.54
CA PRO A 140 14.51 12.16 18.98
C PRO A 140 14.30 13.43 18.13
N ALA A 141 13.74 13.25 16.94
CA ALA A 141 13.44 14.30 15.97
C ALA A 141 14.66 15.09 15.41
N VAL A 142 15.88 14.81 15.86
CA VAL A 142 17.11 15.40 15.34
C VAL A 142 17.78 14.43 14.37
N GLY A 143 18.08 13.23 14.85
CA GLY A 143 18.74 12.20 14.03
C GLY A 143 19.71 11.35 14.85
N VAL A 144 20.69 10.78 14.16
CA VAL A 144 21.73 9.95 14.77
C VAL A 144 23.11 10.61 14.65
N THR A 145 23.97 10.25 15.56
CA THR A 145 25.40 10.61 15.55
C THR A 145 26.23 9.37 15.83
N ALA A 146 27.29 9.17 15.05
CA ALA A 146 28.24 8.10 15.26
C ALA A 146 29.62 8.50 14.72
N THR A 147 30.68 7.85 15.23
CA THR A 147 32.03 8.02 14.70
C THR A 147 32.31 6.92 13.68
N VAL A 148 32.59 7.31 12.44
CA VAL A 148 32.91 6.42 11.31
C VAL A 148 34.27 6.82 10.75
N ALA A 149 35.21 5.90 10.68
CA ALA A 149 36.60 6.16 10.21
C ALA A 149 37.29 7.35 10.89
N GLY A 150 37.00 7.59 12.15
CA GLY A 150 37.58 8.70 12.92
C GLY A 150 36.90 10.06 12.73
N HIS A 151 35.85 10.15 11.93
CA HIS A 151 35.03 11.32 11.72
C HIS A 151 33.67 11.22 12.41
N GLU A 152 33.19 12.31 12.96
CA GLU A 152 31.83 12.41 13.45
C GLU A 152 30.87 12.49 12.26
N ILE A 153 30.00 11.49 12.12
CA ILE A 153 28.94 11.46 11.10
C ILE A 153 27.59 11.65 11.80
N ARG A 154 26.82 12.62 11.30
CA ARG A 154 25.46 12.85 11.77
C ARG A 154 24.49 12.73 10.61
N VAL A 155 23.35 12.05 10.85
CA VAL A 155 22.29 11.89 9.84
C VAL A 155 20.97 12.31 10.47
N GLY A 156 20.26 13.22 9.83
CA GLY A 156 19.02 13.72 10.39
C GLY A 156 18.23 14.64 9.48
N GLY A 157 17.04 15.01 9.95
CA GLY A 157 16.12 15.91 9.25
C GLY A 157 16.48 17.41 9.43
N PRO A 158 15.53 18.31 9.10
CA PRO A 158 15.76 19.77 9.15
C PRO A 158 16.23 20.29 10.52
N ARG A 159 15.78 19.68 11.62
CA ARG A 159 16.22 20.07 12.98
C ARG A 159 17.72 19.88 13.20
N LEU A 160 18.33 18.90 12.53
CA LEU A 160 19.79 18.73 12.59
C LEU A 160 20.51 19.95 12.00
N LEU A 161 19.99 20.51 10.90
CA LEU A 161 20.56 21.72 10.29
C LEU A 161 20.37 22.94 11.18
N GLU A 162 19.19 23.09 11.80
CA GLU A 162 18.91 24.18 12.74
C GLU A 162 19.90 24.17 13.92
N GLU A 163 20.15 22.99 14.52
CA GLU A 163 21.10 22.85 15.64
C GLU A 163 22.54 23.14 15.24
N THR A 164 22.91 22.81 14.01
CA THR A 164 24.31 22.97 13.54
C THR A 164 24.54 24.28 12.80
N GLY A 165 23.49 25.06 12.56
CA GLY A 165 23.57 26.34 11.80
C GLY A 165 23.95 26.11 10.34
N GLN A 166 23.66 24.93 9.80
CA GLN A 166 23.97 24.56 8.42
C GLN A 166 22.77 24.80 7.50
N HIS A 167 23.03 24.87 6.21
CA HIS A 167 22.01 25.05 5.18
C HIS A 167 21.72 23.72 4.45
N GLU A 168 20.52 23.63 3.88
CA GLU A 168 20.09 22.50 3.07
C GLU A 168 20.91 22.42 1.75
N THR A 169 20.90 21.25 1.14
CA THR A 169 21.41 21.04 -0.22
C THR A 169 20.50 21.73 -1.25
N GLU A 170 21.03 22.02 -2.45
CA GLU A 170 20.28 22.76 -3.48
C GLU A 170 19.01 22.03 -3.95
N SER A 171 19.06 20.68 -4.00
CA SER A 171 17.92 19.87 -4.42
C SER A 171 16.88 19.62 -3.32
N ALA A 172 17.17 19.99 -2.07
CA ALA A 172 16.30 19.69 -0.93
C ALA A 172 14.90 20.32 -1.07
N GLU A 173 14.83 21.55 -1.59
CA GLU A 173 13.56 22.26 -1.80
C GLU A 173 12.71 21.57 -2.88
N ALA A 174 13.33 21.17 -4.00
CA ALA A 174 12.66 20.45 -5.07
C ALA A 174 12.13 19.10 -4.57
N TRP A 175 12.96 18.35 -3.86
CA TRP A 175 12.57 17.04 -3.29
C TRP A 175 11.43 17.14 -2.25
N ARG A 176 11.41 18.26 -1.50
CA ARG A 176 10.31 18.52 -0.56
C ARG A 176 9.00 18.79 -1.30
N GLY A 177 9.07 19.49 -2.44
CA GLY A 177 7.90 19.70 -3.31
C GLY A 177 7.34 18.39 -3.87
N GLU A 178 8.18 17.39 -4.07
CA GLU A 178 7.79 16.01 -4.48
C GLU A 178 7.36 15.15 -3.26
N GLY A 179 7.35 15.73 -2.05
CA GLY A 179 6.97 15.06 -0.81
C GLY A 179 7.88 13.97 -0.30
N ALA A 180 9.12 14.02 -0.72
CA ALA A 180 10.11 13.12 -0.19
C ALA A 180 10.51 13.49 1.24
N ILE A 181 10.91 12.48 2.00
CA ILE A 181 11.62 12.66 3.27
C ILE A 181 13.07 12.99 2.95
N ILE A 182 13.56 14.09 3.49
CA ILE A 182 14.93 14.54 3.26
C ILE A 182 15.73 14.37 4.55
N LEU A 183 16.82 13.63 4.45
CA LEU A 183 17.82 13.52 5.51
C LEU A 183 19.13 14.15 5.05
N HIS A 184 19.75 14.91 5.91
CA HIS A 184 21.05 15.55 5.68
C HIS A 184 22.15 14.72 6.35
N VAL A 185 23.28 14.60 5.68
CA VAL A 185 24.45 13.89 6.17
C VAL A 185 25.53 14.93 6.44
N LEU A 186 26.00 14.97 7.69
CA LEU A 186 27.08 15.87 8.11
C LEU A 186 28.31 15.05 8.47
N ARG A 187 29.49 15.57 8.13
CA ARG A 187 30.79 15.09 8.61
C ARG A 187 31.52 16.21 9.31
N ASP A 188 31.90 15.98 10.58
CA ASP A 188 32.60 16.96 11.42
C ASP A 188 31.89 18.32 11.45
N GLY A 189 30.54 18.31 11.50
CA GLY A 189 29.69 19.49 11.53
C GLY A 189 29.42 20.18 10.18
N GLN A 190 29.95 19.67 9.08
CA GLN A 190 29.73 20.21 7.72
C GLN A 190 28.81 19.29 6.91
N VAL A 191 27.83 19.85 6.19
CA VAL A 191 26.95 19.09 5.28
C VAL A 191 27.78 18.53 4.13
N ILE A 192 27.76 17.21 3.99
CA ILE A 192 28.42 16.47 2.90
C ILE A 192 27.44 15.91 1.88
N GLY A 193 26.14 16.01 2.14
CA GLY A 193 25.11 15.63 1.19
C GLY A 193 23.72 15.50 1.78
N GLY A 194 22.76 15.25 0.91
CA GLY A 194 21.36 14.98 1.22
C GLY A 194 20.93 13.61 0.70
N LEU A 195 20.02 12.96 1.42
CA LEU A 195 19.37 11.72 1.03
C LEU A 195 17.89 11.98 0.81
N LYS A 196 17.38 11.60 -0.35
CA LYS A 196 15.96 11.59 -0.69
C LYS A 196 15.40 10.21 -0.37
N LEU A 197 14.39 10.14 0.47
CA LEU A 197 13.66 8.90 0.75
C LEU A 197 12.19 9.10 0.38
N ALA A 198 11.62 8.12 -0.27
CA ALA A 198 10.20 8.10 -0.62
C ALA A 198 9.64 6.69 -0.46
N ASP A 199 8.34 6.61 -0.23
CA ASP A 199 7.63 5.34 -0.25
C ASP A 199 7.35 4.95 -1.71
N GLU A 200 7.88 3.81 -2.12
CA GLU A 200 7.84 3.37 -3.50
C GLU A 200 6.47 2.78 -3.86
N VAL A 201 5.90 3.22 -4.95
CA VAL A 201 4.69 2.64 -5.53
C VAL A 201 4.93 1.17 -5.88
N ARG A 202 3.96 0.31 -5.54
CA ARG A 202 4.06 -1.10 -5.89
C ARG A 202 3.93 -1.28 -7.41
N PRO A 203 4.76 -2.11 -8.04
CA PRO A 203 4.66 -2.36 -9.48
C PRO A 203 3.27 -2.81 -9.94
N GLU A 204 2.60 -3.62 -9.10
CA GLU A 204 1.26 -4.15 -9.36
C GLU A 204 0.12 -3.13 -9.18
N SER A 205 0.37 -1.97 -8.56
CA SER A 205 -0.70 -1.00 -8.25
C SER A 205 -1.28 -0.37 -9.51
N ARG A 206 -0.46 -0.07 -10.52
CA ARG A 206 -0.93 0.46 -11.79
C ARG A 206 -1.83 -0.53 -12.50
N ASP A 207 -1.41 -1.79 -12.61
CA ASP A 207 -2.20 -2.84 -13.24
C ASP A 207 -3.54 -3.07 -12.53
N ALA A 208 -3.55 -2.95 -11.19
CA ALA A 208 -4.77 -3.08 -10.40
C ALA A 208 -5.76 -1.92 -10.66
N VAL A 209 -5.26 -0.68 -10.76
CA VAL A 209 -6.07 0.50 -11.11
C VAL A 209 -6.66 0.36 -12.52
N ASP A 210 -5.84 -0.01 -13.49
CA ASP A 210 -6.26 -0.20 -14.87
C ASP A 210 -7.34 -1.30 -14.98
N ALA A 211 -7.18 -2.41 -14.25
CA ALA A 211 -8.18 -3.48 -14.21
C ALA A 211 -9.52 -3.05 -13.59
N LEU A 212 -9.51 -2.16 -12.60
CA LEU A 212 -10.73 -1.60 -12.01
C LEU A 212 -11.44 -0.67 -13.01
N HIS A 213 -10.69 0.15 -13.74
CA HIS A 213 -11.23 0.99 -14.80
C HIS A 213 -11.88 0.18 -15.94
N GLU A 214 -11.28 -0.97 -16.33
CA GLU A 214 -11.89 -1.88 -17.31
C GLU A 214 -13.26 -2.44 -16.83
N LEU A 215 -13.44 -2.55 -15.51
CA LEU A 215 -14.71 -2.94 -14.90
C LEU A 215 -15.71 -1.77 -14.76
N GLY A 216 -15.30 -0.54 -15.10
CA GLY A 216 -16.10 0.67 -14.95
C GLY A 216 -16.19 1.17 -13.51
N VAL A 217 -15.23 0.83 -12.67
CA VAL A 217 -15.18 1.21 -11.26
C VAL A 217 -14.30 2.45 -11.09
N GLU A 218 -14.80 3.47 -10.39
CA GLU A 218 -14.05 4.68 -10.04
C GLU A 218 -12.98 4.33 -8.98
N VAL A 219 -11.75 4.80 -9.18
CA VAL A 219 -10.65 4.58 -8.24
C VAL A 219 -10.32 5.87 -7.50
N VAL A 220 -10.39 5.80 -6.17
CA VAL A 220 -10.17 6.93 -5.26
C VAL A 220 -9.01 6.62 -4.32
N MET A 221 -8.11 7.58 -4.10
CA MET A 221 -7.05 7.47 -3.10
C MET A 221 -7.30 8.40 -1.94
N ILE A 222 -7.05 7.91 -0.73
CA ILE A 222 -7.06 8.68 0.52
C ILE A 222 -5.69 8.57 1.17
N THR A 223 -5.14 9.70 1.60
CA THR A 223 -3.84 9.75 2.28
C THR A 223 -3.79 10.91 3.26
N GLY A 224 -2.92 10.84 4.26
CA GLY A 224 -2.58 11.97 5.14
C GLY A 224 -1.33 12.74 4.70
N ASP A 225 -0.84 12.49 3.48
CA ASP A 225 0.32 13.19 2.95
C ASP A 225 -0.05 14.60 2.42
N ALA A 226 0.96 15.41 2.14
CA ALA A 226 0.75 16.69 1.48
C ALA A 226 0.09 16.52 0.10
N GLU A 227 -0.83 17.41 -0.25
CA GLU A 227 -1.64 17.36 -1.48
C GLU A 227 -0.79 17.20 -2.76
N ALA A 228 0.37 17.87 -2.83
CA ALA A 228 1.29 17.76 -3.97
C ALA A 228 1.77 16.32 -4.20
N VAL A 229 2.16 15.63 -3.12
CA VAL A 229 2.61 14.23 -3.13
C VAL A 229 1.50 13.27 -3.54
N ALA A 230 0.34 13.47 -2.93
CA ALA A 230 -0.83 12.66 -3.20
C ALA A 230 -1.23 12.76 -4.69
N ASN A 231 -1.21 13.97 -5.24
CA ASN A 231 -1.54 14.21 -6.65
C ASN A 231 -0.50 13.59 -7.61
N GLU A 232 0.79 13.61 -7.27
CA GLU A 232 1.84 12.98 -8.08
C GLU A 232 1.61 11.47 -8.19
N VAL A 233 1.44 10.79 -7.06
CA VAL A 233 1.13 9.35 -7.02
C VAL A 233 -0.20 9.04 -7.73
N GLY A 234 -1.21 9.90 -7.54
CA GLY A 234 -2.49 9.76 -8.21
C GLY A 234 -2.37 9.84 -9.74
N GLN A 235 -1.57 10.76 -10.26
CA GLN A 235 -1.30 10.89 -11.69
C GLN A 235 -0.49 9.70 -12.22
N GLU A 236 0.54 9.27 -11.51
CA GLU A 236 1.35 8.11 -11.86
C GLU A 236 0.50 6.85 -12.00
N LEU A 237 -0.42 6.62 -11.06
CA LEU A 237 -1.30 5.46 -11.04
C LEU A 237 -2.58 5.60 -11.87
N GLY A 238 -2.90 6.80 -12.36
CA GLY A 238 -4.14 7.07 -13.11
C GLY A 238 -5.39 7.07 -12.23
N ILE A 239 -5.28 7.48 -10.97
CA ILE A 239 -6.38 7.53 -10.01
C ILE A 239 -7.33 8.68 -10.35
N ASP A 240 -8.66 8.44 -10.30
CA ASP A 240 -9.68 9.41 -10.70
C ASP A 240 -9.80 10.56 -9.70
N ARG A 241 -9.70 10.27 -8.40
CA ARG A 241 -9.85 11.27 -7.33
C ARG A 241 -8.88 11.02 -6.18
N VAL A 242 -8.29 12.09 -5.68
CA VAL A 242 -7.35 12.10 -4.56
C VAL A 242 -7.89 12.95 -3.43
N PHE A 243 -7.84 12.41 -2.20
CA PHE A 243 -8.12 13.11 -0.95
C PHE A 243 -6.88 13.06 -0.05
N ALA A 244 -6.27 14.21 0.18
CA ALA A 244 -5.09 14.42 1.02
C ALA A 244 -5.43 15.21 2.29
#